data_470ede90fb457de17e16e87ad76a73e1
#
_entry.id   470ede90fb457de17e16e87ad76a73e1
#
_cell.length_a   1.000
_cell.length_b   1.000
_cell.length_c   1.000
_cell.angle_alpha   90.00
_cell.angle_beta   90.00
_cell.angle_gamma   90.00
#
_symmetry.space_group_name_H-M   'P 1'
#
loop_
_entity.id
_entity.type
_entity.pdbx_description
1 polymer ?
#
loop_
_entity_poly.entity_id
_entity_poly.type
_entity_poly.pdbx_seq_one_letter_code
_entity_poly.pdbx_strand_id
1 'polypeptide(L)'
;GEYMKNLKKLTILHSNDMHGDFLAERIDERLVGGVSLLSGYVNKVRREEKNVIYAIAGDMFRGSVIDSEYKGTSTIGIMNLMGPDVATIGNHEVDYGLAHLLFLEKCADFPIINANLHIKSNGRRMFRPFWIAHIDGMKILFIGIITEEVLAATKNDELIGSFVDIGEAAREVGNICNAYNAIDIDFTVLLTHIGFEE
;
A
#
# COMPACT_ATOMS: atom_id res chain seq x y z
N GLY A 1 23.82 6.74 -37.71
CA GLY A 1 23.03 7.57 -36.78
C GLY A 1 22.95 6.87 -35.43
N GLU A 2 23.68 7.39 -34.44
CA GLU A 2 23.55 6.90 -33.06
C GLU A 2 22.13 7.19 -32.58
N TYR A 3 21.35 6.16 -32.35
CA TYR A 3 20.12 6.26 -31.57
C TYR A 3 20.52 6.61 -30.14
N MET A 4 20.52 7.88 -29.78
CA MET A 4 20.57 8.29 -28.39
C MET A 4 19.29 7.77 -27.72
N LYS A 5 19.40 6.66 -26.98
CA LYS A 5 18.33 6.18 -26.09
C LYS A 5 18.10 7.25 -25.05
N ASN A 6 16.91 7.85 -25.09
CA ASN A 6 16.49 8.82 -24.07
C ASN A 6 16.17 8.02 -22.79
N LEU A 7 17.20 7.83 -21.95
CA LEU A 7 17.06 7.12 -20.69
C LEU A 7 16.33 8.01 -19.68
N LYS A 8 15.24 7.50 -19.12
CA LYS A 8 14.52 8.13 -18.02
C LYS A 8 14.77 7.34 -16.74
N LYS A 9 14.99 8.04 -15.64
CA LYS A 9 15.13 7.45 -14.31
C LYS A 9 13.80 7.53 -13.56
N LEU A 10 13.36 6.43 -13.00
CA LEU A 10 12.25 6.33 -12.06
C LEU A 10 12.76 5.83 -10.72
N THR A 11 12.43 6.54 -9.65
CA THR A 11 12.73 6.11 -8.28
C THR A 11 11.44 5.74 -7.58
N ILE A 12 11.35 4.50 -7.10
CA ILE A 12 10.24 4.01 -6.29
C ILE A 12 10.73 3.82 -4.86
N LEU A 13 10.17 4.62 -3.94
CA LEU A 13 10.34 4.42 -2.51
C LEU A 13 9.18 3.58 -2.00
N HIS A 14 9.44 2.66 -1.10
CA HIS A 14 8.39 1.89 -0.45
C HIS A 14 8.63 1.74 1.05
N SER A 15 7.56 1.61 1.80
CA SER A 15 7.56 1.26 3.21
C SER A 15 6.44 0.28 3.52
N ASN A 16 6.64 -0.51 4.57
CA ASN A 16 5.68 -1.48 5.07
C ASN A 16 5.96 -1.77 6.55
N ASP A 17 5.05 -2.50 7.20
CA ASP A 17 5.20 -2.97 8.59
C ASP A 17 5.51 -1.87 9.63
N MET A 18 5.00 -0.68 9.42
CA MET A 18 5.17 0.42 10.40
C MET A 18 4.29 0.25 11.63
N HIS A 19 3.19 -0.51 11.52
CA HIS A 19 2.28 -0.89 12.61
C HIS A 19 1.77 0.28 13.46
N GLY A 20 1.62 1.47 12.84
CA GLY A 20 1.24 2.68 13.56
C GLY A 20 2.32 3.27 14.44
N ASP A 21 3.53 2.76 14.37
CA ASP A 21 4.68 3.24 15.17
C ASP A 21 5.34 4.45 14.51
N PHE A 22 4.71 5.60 14.72
CA PHE A 22 5.14 6.88 14.17
C PHE A 22 5.87 7.76 15.18
N LEU A 23 6.00 7.30 16.42
CA LEU A 23 6.67 8.05 17.46
C LEU A 23 8.18 7.82 17.40
N ALA A 24 8.94 8.91 17.57
CA ALA A 24 10.38 8.81 17.68
C ALA A 24 10.77 8.21 19.03
N GLU A 25 11.71 7.28 19.02
CA GLU A 25 12.30 6.71 20.22
C GLU A 25 13.59 7.43 20.59
N ARG A 26 13.83 7.57 21.91
CA ARG A 26 15.05 8.16 22.41
C ARG A 26 16.08 7.06 22.70
N ILE A 27 17.10 6.99 21.88
CA ILE A 27 18.23 6.07 22.05
C ILE A 27 19.50 6.91 22.19
N ASP A 28 20.26 6.70 23.27
CA ASP A 28 21.52 7.40 23.55
C ASP A 28 21.43 8.94 23.42
N GLU A 29 20.39 9.52 24.00
CA GLU A 29 20.08 10.96 23.96
C GLU A 29 19.74 11.51 22.54
N ARG A 30 19.62 10.67 21.56
CA ARG A 30 19.15 11.03 20.21
C ARG A 30 17.73 10.55 19.98
N LEU A 31 16.92 11.36 19.32
CA LEU A 31 15.63 10.94 18.79
C LEU A 31 15.89 10.15 17.52
N VAL A 32 15.51 8.87 17.53
CA VAL A 32 15.71 7.96 16.39
C VAL A 32 14.37 7.41 15.94
N GLY A 33 14.15 7.42 14.63
CA GLY A 33 12.95 6.84 14.00
C GLY A 33 11.77 7.80 13.98
N GLY A 34 10.60 7.22 13.76
CA GLY A 34 9.34 7.91 13.67
C GLY A 34 9.04 8.53 12.30
N VAL A 35 7.83 9.07 12.20
CA VAL A 35 7.29 9.62 10.96
C VAL A 35 8.07 10.82 10.44
N SER A 36 8.60 11.65 11.33
CA SER A 36 9.34 12.84 10.94
C SER A 36 10.64 12.49 10.20
N LEU A 37 11.33 11.42 10.62
CA LEU A 37 12.53 10.94 9.96
C LEU A 37 12.21 10.34 8.58
N LEU A 38 11.18 9.51 8.49
CA LEU A 38 10.73 8.92 7.24
C LEU A 38 10.21 9.99 6.27
N SER A 39 9.38 10.91 6.75
CA SER A 39 8.86 12.02 5.95
C SER A 39 9.99 12.92 5.44
N GLY A 40 10.97 13.20 6.29
CA GLY A 40 12.16 13.96 5.92
C GLY A 40 12.97 13.28 4.80
N TYR A 41 13.15 11.97 4.89
CA TYR A 41 13.83 11.19 3.86
C TYR A 41 13.05 11.18 2.53
N VAL A 42 11.76 10.90 2.55
CA VAL A 42 10.90 10.92 1.36
C VAL A 42 10.94 12.29 0.69
N ASN A 43 10.81 13.37 1.47
CA ASN A 43 10.87 14.72 0.94
C ASN A 43 12.25 15.08 0.37
N LYS A 44 13.32 14.59 0.99
CA LYS A 44 14.69 14.77 0.47
C LYS A 44 14.82 14.11 -0.90
N VAL A 45 14.40 12.86 -1.05
CA VAL A 45 14.47 12.15 -2.33
C VAL A 45 13.60 12.83 -3.38
N ARG A 46 12.41 13.30 -3.02
CA ARG A 46 11.54 14.07 -3.94
C ARG A 46 12.15 15.38 -4.42
N ARG A 47 13.01 16.00 -3.62
CA ARG A 47 13.76 17.20 -4.04
C ARG A 47 14.95 16.89 -4.93
N GLU A 48 15.64 15.79 -4.68
CA GLU A 48 16.89 15.41 -5.36
C GLU A 48 16.65 14.65 -6.66
N GLU A 49 15.56 13.89 -6.75
CA GLU A 49 15.22 13.04 -7.88
C GLU A 49 14.00 13.61 -8.64
N LYS A 50 14.06 13.53 -9.97
CA LYS A 50 13.00 14.10 -10.82
C LYS A 50 11.70 13.32 -10.78
N ASN A 51 11.79 11.99 -10.85
CA ASN A 51 10.65 11.10 -10.98
C ASN A 51 10.61 10.15 -9.79
N VAL A 52 9.76 10.45 -8.80
CA VAL A 52 9.66 9.70 -7.56
C VAL A 52 8.23 9.26 -7.32
N ILE A 53 8.03 7.98 -7.02
CA ILE A 53 6.78 7.42 -6.53
C ILE A 53 7.03 6.83 -5.15
N TYR A 54 6.20 7.22 -4.17
CA TYR A 54 6.20 6.64 -2.84
C TYR A 54 5.00 5.73 -2.65
N ALA A 55 5.27 4.44 -2.40
CA ALA A 55 4.27 3.40 -2.23
C ALA A 55 4.35 2.79 -0.82
N ILE A 56 3.19 2.45 -0.26
CA ILE A 56 3.07 1.78 1.03
C ILE A 56 2.50 0.38 0.83
N ALA A 57 3.22 -0.64 1.28
CA ALA A 57 2.89 -2.04 1.04
C ALA A 57 2.15 -2.72 2.21
N GLY A 58 1.45 -1.96 3.04
CA GLY A 58 0.56 -2.49 4.08
C GLY A 58 1.15 -2.48 5.49
N ASP A 59 0.35 -2.92 6.45
CA ASP A 59 0.65 -2.98 7.89
C ASP A 59 1.07 -1.64 8.51
N MET A 60 0.31 -0.60 8.18
CA MET A 60 0.56 0.75 8.69
C MET A 60 -0.17 1.05 9.99
N PHE A 61 -1.22 0.28 10.36
CA PHE A 61 -2.21 0.69 11.35
C PHE A 61 -2.07 0.03 12.71
N ARG A 62 -1.09 -0.75 13.01
CA ARG A 62 -1.03 -1.47 14.27
C ARG A 62 0.26 -1.23 15.02
N GLY A 63 0.18 -1.32 16.35
CA GLY A 63 1.32 -1.42 17.26
C GLY A 63 1.53 -0.24 18.18
N SER A 64 0.99 0.96 17.88
CA SER A 64 1.10 2.11 18.77
C SER A 64 -0.13 2.28 19.66
N VAL A 65 0.04 2.96 20.80
CA VAL A 65 -1.07 3.36 21.68
C VAL A 65 -2.04 4.28 20.94
N ILE A 66 -1.52 5.19 20.13
CA ILE A 66 -2.34 6.12 19.33
C ILE A 66 -3.23 5.33 18.36
N ASP A 67 -2.66 4.33 17.69
CA ASP A 67 -3.40 3.51 16.73
C ASP A 67 -4.51 2.71 17.42
N SER A 68 -4.22 2.05 18.53
CA SER A 68 -5.21 1.25 19.27
C SER A 68 -6.35 2.09 19.87
N GLU A 69 -6.08 3.34 20.28
CA GLU A 69 -7.09 4.24 20.82
C GLU A 69 -8.02 4.79 19.74
N TYR A 70 -7.49 5.14 18.57
CA TYR A 70 -8.23 5.80 17.50
C TYR A 70 -8.56 4.87 16.32
N LYS A 71 -8.31 3.57 16.43
CA LYS A 71 -8.57 2.55 15.41
C LYS A 71 -8.02 2.90 14.02
N GLY A 72 -6.79 3.36 13.99
CA GLY A 72 -6.11 3.71 12.75
C GLY A 72 -6.46 5.08 12.16
N THR A 73 -7.40 5.83 12.74
CA THR A 73 -7.80 7.15 12.21
C THR A 73 -6.65 8.16 12.27
N SER A 74 -5.92 8.19 13.36
CA SER A 74 -4.72 9.04 13.49
C SER A 74 -3.62 8.63 12.51
N THR A 75 -3.45 7.33 12.30
CA THR A 75 -2.49 6.80 11.32
C THR A 75 -2.80 7.28 9.90
N ILE A 76 -4.06 7.23 9.46
CA ILE A 76 -4.46 7.78 8.16
C ILE A 76 -4.17 9.28 8.06
N GLY A 77 -4.43 10.05 9.11
CA GLY A 77 -4.10 11.47 9.15
C GLY A 77 -2.60 11.74 8.96
N ILE A 78 -1.76 10.96 9.62
CA ILE A 78 -0.30 11.02 9.49
C ILE A 78 0.14 10.58 8.08
N MET A 79 -0.42 9.51 7.54
CA MET A 79 -0.11 9.04 6.19
C MET A 79 -0.50 10.09 5.13
N ASN A 80 -1.64 10.76 5.29
CA ASN A 80 -2.02 11.86 4.41
C ASN A 80 -0.99 13.00 4.42
N LEU A 81 -0.42 13.32 5.57
CA LEU A 81 0.68 14.30 5.69
C LEU A 81 1.97 13.83 5.02
N MET A 82 2.27 12.53 5.08
CA MET A 82 3.43 11.97 4.38
C MET A 82 3.25 11.97 2.86
N GLY A 83 2.02 11.98 2.38
CA GLY A 83 1.66 12.08 0.98
C GLY A 83 2.15 10.92 0.11
N PRO A 84 1.85 9.65 0.45
CA PRO A 84 2.14 8.56 -0.46
C PRO A 84 1.33 8.68 -1.74
N ASP A 85 1.85 8.13 -2.81
CA ASP A 85 1.15 8.13 -4.11
C ASP A 85 0.16 6.97 -4.21
N VAL A 86 0.46 5.86 -3.56
CA VAL A 86 -0.38 4.65 -3.55
C VAL A 86 -0.09 3.80 -2.32
N ALA A 87 -1.07 3.06 -1.85
CA ALA A 87 -0.91 2.08 -0.78
C ALA A 87 -1.70 0.81 -1.07
N THR A 88 -1.27 -0.30 -0.49
CA THR A 88 -2.06 -1.52 -0.36
C THR A 88 -2.26 -1.86 1.11
N ILE A 89 -3.04 -2.92 1.38
CA ILE A 89 -3.37 -3.35 2.74
C ILE A 89 -2.58 -4.59 3.13
N GLY A 90 -2.28 -4.72 4.42
CA GLY A 90 -1.78 -5.92 5.07
C GLY A 90 -2.83 -6.56 5.98
N ASN A 91 -2.43 -7.57 6.74
CA ASN A 91 -3.35 -8.28 7.65
C ASN A 91 -3.80 -7.37 8.83
N HIS A 92 -2.96 -6.46 9.29
CA HIS A 92 -3.29 -5.62 10.44
C HIS A 92 -4.34 -4.56 10.14
N GLU A 93 -4.45 -4.07 8.91
CA GLU A 93 -5.53 -3.17 8.51
C GLU A 93 -6.90 -3.87 8.59
N VAL A 94 -6.93 -5.16 8.33
CA VAL A 94 -8.14 -5.98 8.38
C VAL A 94 -8.59 -6.27 9.82
N ASP A 95 -7.69 -6.21 10.80
CA ASP A 95 -7.98 -6.43 12.23
C ASP A 95 -9.05 -5.47 12.80
N TYR A 96 -9.23 -4.30 12.21
CA TYR A 96 -10.24 -3.32 12.63
C TYR A 96 -11.67 -3.64 12.14
N GLY A 97 -11.82 -4.68 11.35
CA GLY A 97 -13.09 -5.06 10.72
C GLY A 97 -13.32 -4.33 9.38
N LEU A 98 -14.16 -4.95 8.55
CA LEU A 98 -14.34 -4.53 7.15
C LEU A 98 -14.96 -3.14 7.00
N ALA A 99 -15.99 -2.83 7.79
CA ALA A 99 -16.67 -1.55 7.73
C ALA A 99 -15.72 -0.40 8.10
N HIS A 100 -14.89 -0.61 9.12
CA HIS A 100 -13.92 0.39 9.55
C HIS A 100 -12.78 0.56 8.53
N LEU A 101 -12.33 -0.53 7.92
CA LEU A 101 -11.33 -0.52 6.86
C LEU A 101 -11.80 0.30 5.64
N LEU A 102 -13.06 0.11 5.21
CA LEU A 102 -13.66 0.89 4.14
C LEU A 102 -13.82 2.38 4.51
N PHE A 103 -14.08 2.67 5.78
CA PHE A 103 -14.09 4.04 6.27
C PHE A 103 -12.71 4.69 6.21
N LEU A 104 -11.65 4.00 6.64
CA LEU A 104 -10.28 4.47 6.56
C LEU A 104 -9.84 4.72 5.11
N GLU A 105 -10.23 3.85 4.20
CA GLU A 105 -9.98 4.00 2.77
C GLU A 105 -10.58 5.29 2.21
N LYS A 106 -11.78 5.67 2.66
CA LYS A 106 -12.40 6.95 2.30
C LYS A 106 -11.73 8.18 2.93
N CYS A 107 -11.08 8.01 4.07
CA CYS A 107 -10.35 9.09 4.74
C CYS A 107 -8.95 9.33 4.14
N ALA A 108 -8.44 8.39 3.37
CA ALA A 108 -7.13 8.49 2.74
C ALA A 108 -7.18 9.45 1.53
N ASP A 109 -6.18 10.35 1.45
CA ASP A 109 -6.00 11.27 0.32
C ASP A 109 -5.24 10.63 -0.85
N PHE A 110 -5.00 9.36 -0.78
CA PHE A 110 -4.28 8.56 -1.77
C PHE A 110 -5.05 7.26 -2.06
N PRO A 111 -4.87 6.65 -3.24
CA PRO A 111 -5.52 5.39 -3.56
C PRO A 111 -4.99 4.25 -2.70
N ILE A 112 -5.90 3.50 -2.11
CA ILE A 112 -5.64 2.20 -1.47
C ILE A 112 -6.14 1.13 -2.43
N ILE A 113 -5.25 0.24 -2.87
CA ILE A 113 -5.53 -0.75 -3.91
C ILE A 113 -5.41 -2.18 -3.39
N ASN A 114 -6.31 -3.03 -3.83
CA ASN A 114 -6.23 -4.47 -3.67
C ASN A 114 -7.04 -5.17 -4.76
N ALA A 115 -6.44 -6.13 -5.44
CA ALA A 115 -7.05 -6.80 -6.59
C ALA A 115 -7.75 -8.12 -6.25
N ASN A 116 -7.44 -8.75 -5.12
CA ASN A 116 -7.87 -10.13 -4.86
C ASN A 116 -8.83 -10.33 -3.67
N LEU A 117 -9.31 -9.26 -3.05
CA LEU A 117 -10.38 -9.33 -2.07
C LEU A 117 -11.75 -9.05 -2.72
N HIS A 118 -12.67 -10.01 -2.60
CA HIS A 118 -14.01 -9.93 -3.18
C HIS A 118 -15.08 -10.07 -2.09
N ILE A 119 -16.18 -9.34 -2.23
CA ILE A 119 -17.33 -9.45 -1.36
C ILE A 119 -18.13 -10.69 -1.77
N LYS A 120 -18.33 -11.66 -0.85
CA LYS A 120 -19.03 -12.92 -1.13
C LYS A 120 -20.43 -12.74 -1.68
N SER A 121 -21.17 -11.77 -1.15
CA SER A 121 -22.58 -11.58 -1.50
C SER A 121 -22.82 -11.16 -2.95
N ASN A 122 -21.86 -10.49 -3.59
CA ASN A 122 -22.02 -9.95 -4.94
C ASN A 122 -20.83 -10.18 -5.88
N GLY A 123 -19.74 -10.79 -5.40
CA GLY A 123 -18.54 -11.08 -6.17
C GLY A 123 -17.72 -9.85 -6.58
N ARG A 124 -18.06 -8.66 -6.09
CA ARG A 124 -17.34 -7.42 -6.44
C ARG A 124 -16.06 -7.30 -5.61
N ARG A 125 -15.04 -6.68 -6.21
CA ARG A 125 -13.84 -6.31 -5.47
C ARG A 125 -14.17 -5.28 -4.38
N MET A 126 -13.51 -5.40 -3.24
CA MET A 126 -13.70 -4.48 -2.10
C MET A 126 -13.01 -3.14 -2.33
N PHE A 127 -11.91 -3.15 -3.08
CA PHE A 127 -11.06 -1.99 -3.33
C PHE A 127 -10.84 -1.78 -4.83
N ARG A 128 -10.27 -0.63 -5.17
CA ARG A 128 -9.71 -0.44 -6.51
C ARG A 128 -8.61 -1.48 -6.71
N PRO A 129 -8.62 -2.24 -7.81
CA PRO A 129 -7.65 -3.33 -7.99
C PRO A 129 -6.25 -2.86 -8.34
N PHE A 130 -6.15 -1.67 -8.95
CA PHE A 130 -4.89 -1.13 -9.48
C PHE A 130 -4.92 0.41 -9.51
N TRP A 131 -3.75 0.98 -9.71
CA TRP A 131 -3.56 2.40 -9.97
C TRP A 131 -2.50 2.59 -11.05
N ILE A 132 -2.74 3.49 -12.00
CA ILE A 132 -1.78 3.82 -13.06
C ILE A 132 -1.18 5.19 -12.75
N ALA A 133 0.13 5.21 -12.51
CA ALA A 133 0.90 6.43 -12.38
C ALA A 133 1.29 6.96 -13.75
N HIS A 134 1.06 8.24 -13.96
CA HIS A 134 1.55 8.98 -15.13
C HIS A 134 2.66 9.92 -14.67
N ILE A 135 3.89 9.61 -15.02
CA ILE A 135 5.06 10.39 -14.61
C ILE A 135 6.08 10.48 -15.74
N ASP A 136 6.44 11.71 -16.11
CA ASP A 136 7.43 12.00 -17.18
C ASP A 136 7.15 11.24 -18.49
N GLY A 137 5.88 11.16 -18.88
CA GLY A 137 5.43 10.43 -20.07
C GLY A 137 5.43 8.91 -19.92
N MET A 138 5.83 8.36 -18.77
CA MET A 138 5.75 6.94 -18.45
C MET A 138 4.41 6.59 -17.83
N LYS A 139 3.92 5.38 -18.10
CA LYS A 139 2.74 4.77 -17.45
C LYS A 139 3.18 3.58 -16.65
N ILE A 140 2.99 3.64 -15.34
CA ILE A 140 3.36 2.58 -14.40
C ILE A 140 2.08 2.03 -13.76
N LEU A 141 1.85 0.72 -13.95
CA LEU A 141 0.70 0.01 -13.40
C LEU A 141 1.07 -0.58 -12.04
N PHE A 142 0.39 -0.14 -10.98
CA PHE A 142 0.48 -0.70 -9.63
C PHE A 142 -0.71 -1.60 -9.37
N ILE A 143 -0.46 -2.83 -8.91
CA ILE A 143 -1.48 -3.81 -8.54
C ILE A 143 -1.25 -4.21 -7.09
N GLY A 144 -2.27 -4.10 -6.24
CA GLY A 144 -2.20 -4.50 -4.84
C GLY A 144 -2.70 -5.94 -4.66
N ILE A 145 -1.95 -6.74 -3.93
CA ILE A 145 -2.24 -8.16 -3.66
C ILE A 145 -2.06 -8.47 -2.19
N ILE A 146 -2.92 -9.31 -1.64
CA ILE A 146 -2.76 -9.92 -0.32
C ILE A 146 -2.75 -11.44 -0.47
N THR A 147 -1.97 -12.15 0.34
CA THR A 147 -1.93 -13.62 0.32
C THR A 147 -2.91 -14.23 1.32
N GLU A 148 -3.32 -15.49 1.10
CA GLU A 148 -4.18 -16.21 2.03
C GLU A 148 -3.53 -16.35 3.40
N GLU A 149 -2.24 -16.65 3.45
CA GLU A 149 -1.48 -16.82 4.69
C GLU A 149 -1.48 -15.53 5.52
N VAL A 150 -1.31 -14.39 4.87
CA VAL A 150 -1.34 -13.08 5.52
C VAL A 150 -2.73 -12.79 6.09
N LEU A 151 -3.79 -13.10 5.34
CA LEU A 151 -5.16 -12.89 5.81
C LEU A 151 -5.55 -13.85 6.92
N ALA A 152 -5.10 -15.11 6.87
CA ALA A 152 -5.31 -16.10 7.92
C ALA A 152 -4.65 -15.72 9.26
N ALA A 153 -3.63 -14.88 9.25
CA ALA A 153 -2.99 -14.33 10.44
C ALA A 153 -3.79 -13.22 11.13
N THR A 154 -4.92 -12.77 10.57
CA THR A 154 -5.76 -11.75 11.19
C THR A 154 -6.52 -12.29 12.40
N LYS A 155 -6.78 -11.41 13.38
CA LYS A 155 -7.54 -11.77 14.59
C LYS A 155 -9.01 -12.09 14.33
N ASN A 156 -9.55 -11.66 13.20
CA ASN A 156 -10.96 -11.80 12.80
C ASN A 156 -11.13 -12.72 11.60
N ASP A 157 -10.24 -13.68 11.39
CA ASP A 157 -10.19 -14.55 10.22
C ASP A 157 -11.55 -15.22 9.93
N GLU A 158 -12.18 -15.85 10.93
CA GLU A 158 -13.47 -16.51 10.74
C GLU A 158 -14.61 -15.54 10.34
N LEU A 159 -14.66 -14.37 10.96
CA LEU A 159 -15.66 -13.36 10.65
C LEU A 159 -15.45 -12.78 9.25
N ILE A 160 -14.20 -12.47 8.91
CA ILE A 160 -13.83 -11.96 7.59
C ILE A 160 -14.13 -12.98 6.52
N GLY A 161 -13.74 -14.24 6.71
CA GLY A 161 -14.02 -15.34 5.80
C GLY A 161 -15.51 -15.61 5.54
N SER A 162 -16.39 -15.11 6.42
CA SER A 162 -17.85 -15.17 6.18
C SER A 162 -18.33 -14.16 5.15
N PHE A 163 -17.61 -13.06 4.92
CA PHE A 163 -18.03 -11.96 4.04
C PHE A 163 -17.11 -11.73 2.84
N VAL A 164 -15.88 -12.21 2.89
CA VAL A 164 -14.83 -11.92 1.91
C VAL A 164 -14.24 -13.21 1.36
N ASP A 165 -14.13 -13.27 0.04
CA ASP A 165 -13.33 -14.26 -0.68
C ASP A 165 -12.01 -13.68 -1.12
N ILE A 166 -10.97 -14.51 -1.07
CA ILE A 166 -9.67 -14.18 -1.64
C ILE A 166 -9.55 -14.84 -3.01
N GLY A 167 -9.41 -14.01 -4.04
CA GLY A 167 -9.08 -14.49 -5.38
C GLY A 167 -7.62 -14.94 -5.46
N GLU A 168 -7.34 -15.87 -6.37
CA GLU A 168 -5.98 -16.29 -6.65
C GLU A 168 -5.16 -15.11 -7.21
N ALA A 169 -4.07 -14.75 -6.52
CA ALA A 169 -3.26 -13.57 -6.85
C ALA A 169 -2.76 -13.59 -8.29
N ALA A 170 -2.24 -14.72 -8.76
CA ALA A 170 -1.72 -14.85 -10.13
C ALA A 170 -2.81 -14.65 -11.19
N ARG A 171 -4.02 -15.15 -10.94
CA ARG A 171 -5.17 -14.96 -11.84
C ARG A 171 -5.58 -13.49 -11.90
N GLU A 172 -5.71 -12.83 -10.76
CA GLU A 172 -6.11 -11.42 -10.69
C GLU A 172 -5.09 -10.51 -11.39
N VAL A 173 -3.80 -10.73 -11.15
CA VAL A 173 -2.72 -10.03 -11.83
C VAL A 173 -2.78 -10.28 -13.34
N GLY A 174 -2.93 -11.53 -13.75
CA GLY A 174 -3.04 -11.90 -15.17
C GLY A 174 -4.22 -11.23 -15.86
N ASN A 175 -5.39 -11.20 -15.24
CA ASN A 175 -6.58 -10.54 -15.79
C ASN A 175 -6.38 -9.03 -15.98
N ILE A 176 -5.77 -8.37 -15.00
CA ILE A 176 -5.49 -6.93 -15.06
C ILE A 176 -4.45 -6.64 -16.15
N CYS A 177 -3.35 -7.38 -16.20
CA CYS A 177 -2.33 -7.22 -17.21
C CYS A 177 -2.89 -7.45 -18.62
N ASN A 178 -3.74 -8.45 -18.81
CA ASN A 178 -4.38 -8.72 -20.09
C ASN A 178 -5.33 -7.61 -20.51
N ALA A 179 -6.10 -7.03 -19.57
CA ALA A 179 -6.99 -5.92 -19.85
C ALA A 179 -6.24 -4.67 -20.35
N TYR A 180 -5.00 -4.48 -19.89
CA TYR A 180 -4.15 -3.34 -20.26
C TYR A 180 -3.08 -3.68 -21.29
N ASN A 181 -3.11 -4.87 -21.89
CA ASN A 181 -2.12 -5.31 -22.88
C ASN A 181 -2.07 -4.44 -24.15
N ALA A 182 -3.18 -3.77 -24.48
CA ALA A 182 -3.28 -2.85 -25.63
C ALA A 182 -2.89 -1.39 -25.28
N ILE A 183 -2.57 -1.11 -24.02
CA ILE A 183 -2.16 0.21 -23.53
C ILE A 183 -0.64 0.18 -23.31
N ASP A 184 0.04 1.25 -23.68
CA ASP A 184 1.48 1.40 -23.48
C ASP A 184 1.84 1.54 -21.99
N ILE A 185 1.79 0.42 -21.27
CA ILE A 185 2.31 0.34 -19.90
C ILE A 185 3.82 0.09 -19.97
N ASP A 186 4.59 0.98 -19.38
CA ASP A 186 6.06 0.88 -19.36
C ASP A 186 6.54 -0.11 -18.29
N PHE A 187 5.92 -0.08 -17.10
CA PHE A 187 6.24 -0.98 -15.98
C PHE A 187 4.99 -1.42 -15.24
N THR A 188 5.03 -2.64 -14.71
CA THR A 188 4.04 -3.16 -13.77
C THR A 188 4.72 -3.45 -12.44
N VAL A 189 4.16 -2.90 -11.36
CA VAL A 189 4.66 -3.06 -9.99
C VAL A 189 3.60 -3.77 -9.16
N LEU A 190 3.97 -4.89 -8.54
CA LEU A 190 3.11 -5.57 -7.58
C LEU A 190 3.43 -5.05 -6.18
N LEU A 191 2.43 -4.48 -5.52
CA LEU A 191 2.48 -4.16 -4.10
C LEU A 191 1.91 -5.35 -3.33
N THR A 192 2.79 -6.11 -2.71
CA THR A 192 2.42 -7.32 -1.97
C THR A 192 2.78 -7.17 -0.51
N HIS A 193 1.85 -7.55 0.36
CA HIS A 193 2.16 -7.79 1.76
C HIS A 193 2.30 -9.30 1.94
N ILE A 194 3.51 -9.74 2.28
CA ILE A 194 3.86 -11.15 2.48
C ILE A 194 4.38 -11.27 3.90
N GLY A 195 3.76 -12.13 4.72
CA GLY A 195 4.29 -12.49 6.02
C GLY A 195 5.54 -13.36 5.84
N PHE A 196 6.57 -13.09 6.62
CA PHE A 196 7.68 -14.02 6.81
C PHE A 196 7.44 -14.76 8.12
N GLU A 197 7.51 -16.08 8.09
CA GLU A 197 7.65 -16.86 9.31
C GLU A 197 9.08 -16.62 9.85
N GLU A 198 9.18 -16.12 11.09
CA GLU A 198 10.44 -16.07 11.84
C GLU A 198 10.77 -17.44 12.43
#